data_eeb4a8a7b485a75acdc7cb452f2bef15
#
_entry.id   eeb4a8a7b485a75acdc7cb452f2bef15
#
_cell.length_a   1.000
_cell.length_b   1.000
_cell.length_c   1.000
_cell.angle_alpha   90.00
_cell.angle_beta   90.00
_cell.angle_gamma   90.00
#
_symmetry.space_group_name_H-M   'P 1'
#
loop_
_entity.id
_entity.type
_entity.pdbx_description
1 polymer ?
#
loop_
_entity_poly.entity_id
_entity_poly.type
_entity_poly.pdbx_seq_one_letter_code
_entity_poly.pdbx_strand_id
1 'polypeptide(L)'
;RIPLGIEGNTLGEFAIDTGIEENILVIGDSSGKSTLLRNMIHRISEGIPPSDAKLLVIDYRRQLLGECPATHLAGYASTKQDVQEFISQLVPLLESRMPAGVDDPQTLRDRSWWKGPDIFLVVDDYDLVATSSGNPLQGLLELLPYGRDIGLHMVVARRCTGFSRTSFEPIMARLRELHPTIFLMSGTAEEGIIAGGRKARSLSKGRADVISNQGTHQVVQFAHHVGEEKTE
;
A
#
# COMPACT_ATOMS: atom_id res chain seq x y z
N ARG A 1 -4.62 -13.01 -6.71
CA ARG A 1 -5.73 -12.15 -6.22
C ARG A 1 -5.83 -12.31 -4.72
N ILE A 2 -6.06 -11.20 -4.02
CA ILE A 2 -6.07 -11.11 -2.57
C ILE A 2 -7.48 -10.67 -2.12
N PRO A 3 -8.30 -11.57 -1.55
CA PRO A 3 -9.66 -11.23 -1.14
C PRO A 3 -9.62 -10.33 0.10
N LEU A 4 -10.35 -9.21 0.06
CA LEU A 4 -10.37 -8.22 1.14
C LEU A 4 -11.76 -7.98 1.73
N GLY A 5 -12.83 -8.35 1.05
CA GLY A 5 -14.17 -8.05 1.54
C GLY A 5 -15.30 -8.40 0.56
N ILE A 6 -16.38 -7.67 0.69
CA ILE A 6 -17.61 -7.88 -0.07
C ILE A 6 -18.01 -6.57 -0.76
N GLU A 7 -18.37 -6.63 -2.03
CA GLU A 7 -18.91 -5.51 -2.79
C GLU A 7 -20.31 -5.13 -2.30
N GLY A 8 -20.55 -3.84 -2.12
CA GLY A 8 -21.83 -3.36 -1.59
C GLY A 8 -23.03 -3.54 -2.53
N ASN A 9 -22.80 -3.59 -3.84
CA ASN A 9 -23.87 -3.67 -4.83
C ASN A 9 -24.21 -5.11 -5.21
N THR A 10 -23.21 -5.97 -5.37
CA THR A 10 -23.36 -7.35 -5.86
C THR A 10 -23.36 -8.37 -4.74
N LEU A 11 -22.90 -8.00 -3.55
CA LEU A 11 -22.57 -8.89 -2.43
C LEU A 11 -21.54 -9.97 -2.82
N GLY A 12 -20.86 -9.79 -3.94
CA GLY A 12 -19.77 -10.64 -4.39
C GLY A 12 -18.46 -10.38 -3.65
N GLU A 13 -17.51 -11.28 -3.82
CA GLU A 13 -16.17 -11.13 -3.27
C GLU A 13 -15.46 -9.92 -3.92
N PHE A 14 -14.92 -9.04 -3.08
CA PHE A 14 -13.98 -8.01 -3.50
C PHE A 14 -12.55 -8.49 -3.25
N ALA A 15 -11.74 -8.52 -4.29
CA ALA A 15 -10.33 -8.88 -4.22
C ALA A 15 -9.48 -7.93 -5.05
N ILE A 16 -8.27 -7.63 -4.59
CA ILE A 16 -7.25 -6.92 -5.37
C ILE A 16 -6.38 -7.91 -6.16
N ASP A 17 -5.88 -7.47 -7.30
CA ASP A 17 -4.91 -8.21 -8.09
C ASP A 17 -3.57 -7.46 -8.08
N THR A 18 -2.61 -7.97 -7.33
CA THR A 18 -1.31 -7.31 -7.15
C THR A 18 -0.48 -7.22 -8.43
N GLY A 19 -0.79 -8.01 -9.44
CA GLY A 19 -0.18 -7.90 -10.78
C GLY A 19 -0.72 -6.71 -11.60
N ILE A 20 -1.87 -6.13 -11.19
CA ILE A 20 -2.53 -5.01 -11.86
C ILE A 20 -2.52 -3.77 -10.96
N GLU A 21 -2.78 -3.96 -9.67
CA GLU A 21 -2.92 -2.91 -8.66
C GLU A 21 -1.61 -2.79 -7.87
N GLU A 22 -0.64 -2.11 -8.48
CA GLU A 22 0.72 -2.00 -7.95
C GLU A 22 0.79 -1.16 -6.69
N ASN A 23 0.05 -0.05 -6.68
CA ASN A 23 0.06 0.91 -5.60
C ASN A 23 -1.33 1.09 -5.02
N ILE A 24 -1.42 1.12 -3.70
CA ILE A 24 -2.67 1.25 -2.96
C ILE A 24 -2.56 2.43 -2.00
N LEU A 25 -3.55 3.33 -2.06
CA LEU A 25 -3.71 4.40 -1.08
C LEU A 25 -4.96 4.16 -0.24
N VAL A 26 -4.80 4.16 1.07
CA VAL A 26 -5.89 4.05 2.05
C VAL A 26 -6.06 5.40 2.74
N ILE A 27 -7.16 6.09 2.45
CA ILE A 27 -7.39 7.46 2.92
C ILE A 27 -8.64 7.50 3.80
N GLY A 28 -8.53 8.04 5.01
CA GLY A 28 -9.68 8.18 5.92
C GLY A 28 -9.32 8.65 7.31
N ASP A 29 -10.32 9.09 8.06
CA ASP A 29 -10.19 9.57 9.44
C ASP A 29 -10.91 8.62 10.40
N SER A 30 -10.19 8.07 11.38
CA SER A 30 -10.73 7.16 12.41
C SER A 30 -11.64 6.03 11.87
N SER A 31 -11.34 5.54 10.68
CA SER A 31 -12.21 4.69 9.86
C SER A 31 -11.81 3.22 9.80
N GLY A 32 -10.69 2.83 10.46
CA GLY A 32 -10.17 1.46 10.44
C GLY A 32 -9.06 1.23 9.41
N LYS A 33 -8.29 2.26 9.03
CA LYS A 33 -7.15 2.13 8.11
C LYS A 33 -6.16 1.05 8.53
N SER A 34 -5.68 1.10 9.77
CA SER A 34 -4.72 0.10 10.28
C SER A 34 -5.32 -1.31 10.30
N THR A 35 -6.64 -1.45 10.52
CA THR A 35 -7.35 -2.73 10.39
C THR A 35 -7.33 -3.24 8.95
N LEU A 36 -7.54 -2.35 7.97
CA LEU A 36 -7.44 -2.72 6.56
C LEU A 36 -6.01 -3.12 6.18
N LEU A 37 -4.99 -2.38 6.64
CA LEU A 37 -3.59 -2.75 6.42
C LEU A 37 -3.26 -4.10 7.04
N ARG A 38 -3.76 -4.39 8.26
CA ARG A 38 -3.61 -5.69 8.91
C ARG A 38 -4.21 -6.80 8.04
N ASN A 39 -5.43 -6.62 7.56
CA ASN A 39 -6.05 -7.58 6.64
C ASN A 39 -5.20 -7.79 5.38
N MET A 40 -4.69 -6.71 4.78
CA MET A 40 -3.83 -6.82 3.60
C MET A 40 -2.55 -7.62 3.90
N ILE A 41 -1.87 -7.34 5.03
CA ILE A 41 -0.69 -8.09 5.48
C ILE A 41 -1.00 -9.59 5.59
N HIS A 42 -2.08 -9.94 6.29
CA HIS A 42 -2.46 -11.34 6.46
C HIS A 42 -2.80 -12.00 5.13
N ARG A 43 -3.62 -11.35 4.29
CA ARG A 43 -4.04 -11.93 3.01
C ARG A 43 -2.89 -12.05 2.00
N ILE A 44 -1.95 -11.11 1.98
CA ILE A 44 -0.72 -11.23 1.18
C ILE A 44 0.09 -12.44 1.67
N SER A 45 0.26 -12.56 2.99
CA SER A 45 1.06 -13.65 3.58
C SER A 45 0.40 -15.04 3.42
N GLU A 46 -0.93 -15.12 3.37
CA GLU A 46 -1.67 -16.35 3.13
C GLU A 46 -1.72 -16.73 1.64
N GLY A 47 -1.82 -15.73 0.77
CA GLY A 47 -2.07 -15.92 -0.66
C GLY A 47 -0.83 -16.01 -1.53
N ILE A 48 0.34 -15.55 -1.06
CA ILE A 48 1.59 -15.50 -1.83
C ILE A 48 2.70 -16.16 -1.01
N PRO A 49 3.45 -17.12 -1.58
CA PRO A 49 4.57 -17.76 -0.86
C PRO A 49 5.65 -16.77 -0.43
N PRO A 50 6.39 -17.02 0.67
CA PRO A 50 7.44 -16.11 1.15
C PRO A 50 8.68 -16.04 0.24
N SER A 51 8.78 -16.92 -0.75
CA SER A 51 9.74 -16.82 -1.86
C SER A 51 9.39 -15.75 -2.87
N ASP A 52 8.09 -15.40 -2.97
CA ASP A 52 7.54 -14.54 -4.02
C ASP A 52 7.06 -13.19 -3.49
N ALA A 53 6.85 -13.07 -2.17
CA ALA A 53 6.47 -11.81 -1.52
C ALA A 53 7.19 -11.62 -0.18
N LYS A 54 7.68 -10.40 0.06
CA LYS A 54 8.18 -9.94 1.35
C LYS A 54 7.54 -8.60 1.70
N LEU A 55 7.31 -8.40 2.99
CA LEU A 55 6.71 -7.18 3.53
C LEU A 55 7.74 -6.38 4.33
N LEU A 56 7.84 -5.09 4.00
CA LEU A 56 8.48 -4.08 4.83
C LEU A 56 7.36 -3.23 5.45
N VAL A 57 7.31 -3.17 6.77
CA VAL A 57 6.25 -2.46 7.50
C VAL A 57 6.80 -1.24 8.20
N ILE A 58 6.25 -0.06 7.88
CA ILE A 58 6.56 1.21 8.55
C ILE A 58 5.34 1.61 9.37
N ASP A 59 5.49 1.63 10.69
CA ASP A 59 4.41 1.81 11.63
C ASP A 59 4.88 2.49 12.92
N TYR A 60 4.87 3.81 12.95
CA TYR A 60 5.35 4.61 14.09
C TYR A 60 4.47 4.46 15.34
N ARG A 61 3.23 4.03 15.17
CA ARG A 61 2.29 3.81 16.29
C ARG A 61 2.23 2.37 16.77
N ARG A 62 2.94 1.46 16.10
CA ARG A 62 2.98 0.03 16.42
C ARG A 62 1.62 -0.66 16.42
N GLN A 63 0.71 -0.20 15.53
CA GLN A 63 -0.63 -0.78 15.35
C GLN A 63 -0.60 -2.10 14.55
N LEU A 64 0.51 -2.33 13.82
CA LEU A 64 0.73 -3.51 12.98
C LEU A 64 1.83 -4.41 13.56
N LEU A 65 2.29 -4.15 14.78
CA LEU A 65 3.36 -4.93 15.41
C LEU A 65 2.90 -6.38 15.64
N GLY A 66 3.67 -7.34 15.09
CA GLY A 66 3.37 -8.76 15.22
C GLY A 66 2.33 -9.29 14.23
N GLU A 67 1.77 -8.44 13.36
CA GLU A 67 0.74 -8.85 12.40
C GLU A 67 1.32 -9.53 11.13
N CYS A 68 2.58 -9.30 10.82
CA CYS A 68 3.23 -9.96 9.69
C CYS A 68 3.96 -11.22 10.16
N PRO A 69 3.68 -12.39 9.56
CA PRO A 69 4.42 -13.62 9.85
C PRO A 69 5.92 -13.46 9.59
N ALA A 70 6.77 -14.01 10.47
CA ALA A 70 8.23 -13.90 10.37
C ALA A 70 8.79 -14.40 9.01
N THR A 71 8.12 -15.35 8.38
CA THR A 71 8.49 -15.87 7.05
C THR A 71 8.35 -14.83 5.94
N HIS A 72 7.41 -13.88 6.06
CA HIS A 72 7.15 -12.83 5.08
C HIS A 72 7.77 -11.48 5.47
N LEU A 73 8.05 -11.27 6.76
CA LEU A 73 8.58 -10.00 7.24
C LEU A 73 10.04 -9.83 6.82
N ALA A 74 10.32 -8.86 5.95
CA ALA A 74 11.68 -8.44 5.61
C ALA A 74 12.19 -7.38 6.59
N GLY A 75 11.30 -6.57 7.19
CA GLY A 75 11.66 -5.60 8.21
C GLY A 75 10.47 -4.84 8.77
N TYR A 76 10.64 -4.32 10.00
CA TYR A 76 9.66 -3.49 10.69
C TYR A 76 10.34 -2.24 11.23
N ALA A 77 9.83 -1.06 10.84
CA ALA A 77 10.36 0.23 11.22
C ALA A 77 9.34 1.02 12.04
N SER A 78 9.73 1.45 13.24
CA SER A 78 8.89 2.28 14.11
C SER A 78 9.47 3.66 14.38
N THR A 79 10.62 3.97 13.80
CA THR A 79 11.28 5.28 13.92
C THR A 79 11.78 5.77 12.56
N LYS A 80 12.02 7.08 12.46
CA LYS A 80 12.59 7.68 11.24
C LYS A 80 13.96 7.08 10.89
N GLN A 81 14.76 6.76 11.89
CA GLN A 81 16.09 6.15 11.70
C GLN A 81 15.96 4.75 11.10
N ASP A 82 15.05 3.91 11.62
CA ASP A 82 14.81 2.57 11.08
C ASP A 82 14.38 2.65 9.61
N VAL A 83 13.50 3.61 9.27
CA VAL A 83 13.05 3.81 7.89
C VAL A 83 14.20 4.23 6.99
N GLN A 84 15.06 5.16 7.44
CA GLN A 84 16.23 5.58 6.66
C GLN A 84 17.20 4.41 6.40
N GLU A 85 17.39 3.55 7.39
CA GLU A 85 18.22 2.35 7.22
C GLU A 85 17.58 1.39 6.21
N PHE A 86 16.28 1.13 6.30
CA PHE A 86 15.56 0.30 5.32
C PHE A 86 15.68 0.84 3.91
N ILE A 87 15.45 2.12 3.72
CA ILE A 87 15.51 2.75 2.39
C ILE A 87 16.93 2.70 1.84
N SER A 88 17.95 2.86 2.67
CA SER A 88 19.36 2.76 2.25
C SER A 88 19.74 1.38 1.71
N GLN A 89 19.06 0.33 2.16
CA GLN A 89 19.25 -1.05 1.68
C GLN A 89 18.29 -1.38 0.51
N LEU A 90 17.06 -0.88 0.57
CA LEU A 90 16.03 -1.17 -0.41
C LEU A 90 16.33 -0.51 -1.77
N VAL A 91 16.76 0.74 -1.78
CA VAL A 91 17.03 1.47 -3.03
C VAL A 91 18.05 0.76 -3.91
N PRO A 92 19.26 0.39 -3.43
CA PRO A 92 20.21 -0.35 -4.24
C PRO A 92 19.70 -1.72 -4.73
N LEU A 93 18.89 -2.41 -3.92
CA LEU A 93 18.27 -3.66 -4.31
C LEU A 93 17.32 -3.44 -5.49
N LEU A 94 16.45 -2.45 -5.43
CA LEU A 94 15.50 -2.14 -6.50
C LEU A 94 16.21 -1.61 -7.75
N GLU A 95 17.24 -0.79 -7.61
CA GLU A 95 18.07 -0.33 -8.73
C GLU A 95 18.72 -1.51 -9.47
N SER A 96 19.18 -2.53 -8.75
CA SER A 96 19.75 -3.74 -9.34
C SER A 96 18.74 -4.55 -10.18
N ARG A 97 17.44 -4.31 -9.99
CA ARG A 97 16.34 -4.92 -10.74
C ARG A 97 15.89 -4.11 -11.94
N MET A 98 16.49 -2.95 -12.18
CA MET A 98 16.16 -2.15 -13.37
C MET A 98 16.54 -2.91 -14.65
N PRO A 99 15.71 -2.86 -15.71
CA PRO A 99 15.93 -3.64 -16.94
C PRO A 99 17.04 -3.07 -17.84
N ALA A 100 18.15 -2.65 -17.25
CA ALA A 100 19.27 -2.08 -18.01
C ALA A 100 19.93 -3.13 -18.91
N GLY A 101 19.94 -2.87 -20.23
CA GLY A 101 20.54 -3.78 -21.23
C GLY A 101 19.73 -5.04 -21.51
N VAL A 102 18.45 -5.07 -21.15
CA VAL A 102 17.53 -6.14 -21.49
C VAL A 102 16.78 -5.78 -22.77
N ASP A 103 17.11 -6.43 -23.89
CA ASP A 103 16.54 -6.13 -25.20
C ASP A 103 15.51 -7.17 -25.67
N ASP A 104 15.40 -8.32 -24.98
CA ASP A 104 14.45 -9.37 -25.35
C ASP A 104 13.03 -9.05 -24.81
N PRO A 105 12.04 -8.88 -25.73
CA PRO A 105 10.67 -8.54 -25.34
C PRO A 105 9.97 -9.59 -24.47
N GLN A 106 10.34 -10.87 -24.57
CA GLN A 106 9.75 -11.92 -23.74
C GLN A 106 10.28 -11.82 -22.32
N THR A 107 11.58 -11.68 -22.16
CA THR A 107 12.24 -11.43 -20.88
C THR A 107 11.61 -10.25 -20.14
N LEU A 108 11.35 -9.14 -20.87
CA LEU A 108 10.69 -7.95 -20.30
C LEU A 108 9.25 -8.25 -19.87
N ARG A 109 8.45 -8.94 -20.69
CA ARG A 109 7.07 -9.31 -20.31
C ARG A 109 7.01 -10.22 -19.11
N ASP A 110 7.91 -11.20 -19.03
CA ASP A 110 7.94 -12.22 -17.99
C ASP A 110 8.71 -11.76 -16.73
N ARG A 111 9.30 -10.55 -16.75
CA ARG A 111 10.13 -10.01 -15.67
C ARG A 111 11.25 -10.99 -15.23
N SER A 112 11.81 -11.75 -16.19
CA SER A 112 12.74 -12.84 -15.89
C SER A 112 14.22 -12.44 -15.83
N TRP A 113 14.55 -11.14 -15.96
CA TRP A 113 15.93 -10.62 -15.86
C TRP A 113 16.43 -10.49 -14.40
N TRP A 114 15.54 -10.55 -13.42
CA TRP A 114 15.90 -10.62 -12.01
C TRP A 114 15.11 -11.72 -11.29
N LYS A 115 15.57 -12.11 -10.10
CA LYS A 115 14.94 -13.15 -9.28
C LYS A 115 14.82 -12.66 -7.84
N GLY A 116 13.81 -13.15 -7.16
CA GLY A 116 13.53 -12.86 -5.76
C GLY A 116 12.08 -12.44 -5.53
N PRO A 117 11.69 -12.19 -4.29
CA PRO A 117 10.33 -11.80 -3.94
C PRO A 117 10.03 -10.36 -4.37
N ASP A 118 8.79 -10.11 -4.72
CA ASP A 118 8.24 -8.75 -4.76
C ASP A 118 8.24 -8.16 -3.34
N ILE A 119 8.42 -6.86 -3.22
CA ILE A 119 8.46 -6.13 -1.95
C ILE A 119 7.19 -5.32 -1.79
N PHE A 120 6.43 -5.64 -0.76
CA PHE A 120 5.27 -4.86 -0.33
C PHE A 120 5.68 -3.91 0.78
N LEU A 121 5.80 -2.63 0.46
CA LEU A 121 6.12 -1.59 1.42
C LEU A 121 4.81 -1.04 2.00
N VAL A 122 4.49 -1.46 3.22
CA VAL A 122 3.28 -1.06 3.95
C VAL A 122 3.61 0.09 4.88
N VAL A 123 2.94 1.23 4.69
CA VAL A 123 3.16 2.45 5.49
C VAL A 123 1.87 2.83 6.18
N ASP A 124 1.82 2.68 7.49
CA ASP A 124 0.70 3.21 8.30
C ASP A 124 0.99 4.64 8.75
N ASP A 125 -0.09 5.43 8.86
CA ASP A 125 -0.02 6.85 9.27
C ASP A 125 1.08 7.64 8.54
N TYR A 126 1.08 7.63 7.20
CA TYR A 126 2.06 8.33 6.35
C TYR A 126 2.29 9.79 6.75
N ASP A 127 1.27 10.45 7.32
CA ASP A 127 1.38 11.81 7.84
C ASP A 127 2.39 11.97 9.00
N LEU A 128 2.77 10.86 9.67
CA LEU A 128 3.82 10.85 10.67
C LEU A 128 5.19 10.55 10.07
N VAL A 129 5.24 9.88 8.94
CA VAL A 129 6.48 9.51 8.23
C VAL A 129 6.98 10.68 7.39
N ALA A 130 6.12 11.24 6.55
CA ALA A 130 6.41 12.42 5.73
C ALA A 130 6.00 13.69 6.47
N THR A 131 6.97 14.43 6.98
CA THR A 131 6.77 15.65 7.77
C THR A 131 7.48 16.84 7.16
N SER A 132 7.29 18.02 7.73
CA SER A 132 8.02 19.23 7.32
C SER A 132 9.54 19.12 7.50
N SER A 133 10.01 18.18 8.32
CA SER A 133 11.44 17.87 8.48
C SER A 133 11.98 16.87 7.43
N GLY A 134 11.19 16.57 6.41
CA GLY A 134 11.54 15.70 5.29
C GLY A 134 10.78 14.37 5.30
N ASN A 135 10.97 13.64 4.21
CA ASN A 135 10.38 12.32 3.98
C ASN A 135 11.49 11.28 3.82
N PRO A 136 11.62 10.30 4.74
CA PRO A 136 12.66 9.27 4.64
C PRO A 136 12.48 8.34 3.43
N LEU A 137 11.29 8.33 2.79
CA LEU A 137 11.02 7.54 1.57
C LEU A 137 11.49 8.23 0.28
N GLN A 138 12.08 9.42 0.35
CA GLN A 138 12.45 10.23 -0.81
C GLN A 138 13.34 9.46 -1.82
N GLY A 139 14.17 8.54 -1.35
CA GLY A 139 15.02 7.71 -2.22
C GLY A 139 14.25 6.81 -3.18
N LEU A 140 12.96 6.56 -2.93
CA LEU A 140 12.13 5.74 -3.82
C LEU A 140 11.49 6.53 -4.97
N LEU A 141 11.55 7.87 -4.95
CA LEU A 141 10.80 8.74 -5.87
C LEU A 141 11.01 8.38 -7.34
N GLU A 142 12.24 8.18 -7.76
CA GLU A 142 12.60 7.86 -9.14
C GLU A 142 12.35 6.40 -9.51
N LEU A 143 12.17 5.53 -8.52
CA LEU A 143 11.91 4.10 -8.71
C LEU A 143 10.42 3.76 -8.80
N LEU A 144 9.54 4.60 -8.23
CA LEU A 144 8.10 4.37 -8.20
C LEU A 144 7.48 4.12 -9.59
N PRO A 145 7.86 4.84 -10.67
CA PRO A 145 7.31 4.57 -12.01
C PRO A 145 7.64 3.18 -12.55
N TYR A 146 8.66 2.53 -12.03
CA TYR A 146 9.12 1.19 -12.42
C TYR A 146 8.65 0.11 -11.44
N GLY A 147 7.79 0.45 -10.49
CA GLY A 147 7.39 -0.43 -9.39
C GLY A 147 7.06 -1.84 -9.84
N ARG A 148 6.20 -1.96 -10.86
CA ARG A 148 5.82 -3.25 -11.44
C ARG A 148 7.03 -4.04 -11.95
N ASP A 149 7.93 -3.39 -12.67
CA ASP A 149 9.06 -4.05 -13.32
C ASP A 149 10.09 -4.55 -12.31
N ILE A 150 10.30 -3.80 -11.23
CA ILE A 150 11.29 -4.09 -10.18
C ILE A 150 10.69 -4.81 -8.97
N GLY A 151 9.38 -5.10 -8.98
CA GLY A 151 8.68 -5.79 -7.90
C GLY A 151 8.51 -4.96 -6.63
N LEU A 152 8.19 -3.66 -6.75
CA LEU A 152 7.85 -2.78 -5.64
C LEU A 152 6.36 -2.46 -5.63
N HIS A 153 5.69 -2.76 -4.52
CA HIS A 153 4.29 -2.41 -4.27
C HIS A 153 4.20 -1.49 -3.07
N MET A 154 3.57 -0.32 -3.26
CA MET A 154 3.34 0.64 -2.18
C MET A 154 1.93 0.50 -1.63
N VAL A 155 1.78 0.26 -0.33
CA VAL A 155 0.50 0.26 0.37
C VAL A 155 0.56 1.33 1.45
N VAL A 156 -0.05 2.48 1.21
CA VAL A 156 0.12 3.67 2.03
C VAL A 156 -1.20 4.10 2.64
N ALA A 157 -1.26 4.13 3.98
CA ALA A 157 -2.40 4.67 4.70
C ALA A 157 -2.11 6.07 5.25
N ARG A 158 -3.10 6.97 5.11
CA ARG A 158 -3.00 8.33 5.61
C ARG A 158 -4.36 8.90 6.01
N ARG A 159 -4.34 10.02 6.72
CA ARG A 159 -5.57 10.75 7.07
C ARG A 159 -6.18 11.43 5.83
N CYS A 160 -7.51 11.55 5.85
CA CYS A 160 -8.25 12.40 4.92
C CYS A 160 -7.99 13.88 5.24
N THR A 161 -8.12 14.24 6.51
CA THR A 161 -7.87 15.62 6.99
C THR A 161 -6.46 16.08 6.63
N GLY A 162 -6.36 17.20 5.95
CA GLY A 162 -5.11 17.80 5.47
C GLY A 162 -4.61 17.22 4.13
N PHE A 163 -5.38 16.35 3.48
CA PHE A 163 -4.99 15.73 2.21
C PHE A 163 -4.69 16.77 1.13
N SER A 164 -5.55 17.77 0.97
CA SER A 164 -5.40 18.81 -0.04
C SER A 164 -4.08 19.59 0.07
N ARG A 165 -3.60 19.81 1.30
CA ARG A 165 -2.34 20.54 1.56
C ARG A 165 -1.08 19.69 1.35
N THR A 166 -1.17 18.41 1.62
CA THR A 166 -0.02 17.48 1.61
C THR A 166 0.02 16.58 0.38
N SER A 167 -0.98 16.68 -0.50
CA SER A 167 -1.04 15.91 -1.74
C SER A 167 0.04 16.29 -2.77
N PHE A 168 0.73 17.40 -2.57
CA PHE A 168 1.84 17.88 -3.40
C PHE A 168 3.22 17.44 -2.86
N GLU A 169 3.27 16.74 -1.74
CA GLU A 169 4.51 16.14 -1.27
C GLU A 169 5.01 15.14 -2.33
N PRO A 170 6.32 15.13 -2.68
CA PRO A 170 6.82 14.47 -3.89
C PRO A 170 6.43 12.99 -4.03
N ILE A 171 6.57 12.19 -2.97
CA ILE A 171 6.18 10.76 -3.00
C ILE A 171 4.66 10.62 -3.20
N MET A 172 3.86 11.40 -2.47
CA MET A 172 2.40 11.34 -2.60
C MET A 172 1.93 11.82 -3.97
N ALA A 173 2.52 12.88 -4.50
CA ALA A 173 2.25 13.38 -5.84
C ALA A 173 2.57 12.30 -6.89
N ARG A 174 3.75 11.68 -6.80
CA ARG A 174 4.16 10.62 -7.71
C ARG A 174 3.22 9.40 -7.62
N LEU A 175 2.88 8.95 -6.42
CA LEU A 175 1.95 7.83 -6.26
C LEU A 175 0.59 8.13 -6.91
N ARG A 176 0.08 9.36 -6.78
CA ARG A 176 -1.19 9.77 -7.40
C ARG A 176 -1.12 9.80 -8.93
N GLU A 177 -0.01 10.25 -9.51
CA GLU A 177 0.24 10.24 -10.95
C GLU A 177 0.26 8.82 -11.53
N LEU A 178 0.66 7.83 -10.74
CA LEU A 178 0.70 6.41 -11.13
C LEU A 178 -0.67 5.71 -11.05
N HIS A 179 -1.76 6.47 -10.84
CA HIS A 179 -3.13 5.95 -10.79
C HIS A 179 -3.30 4.76 -9.82
N PRO A 180 -3.02 4.94 -8.53
CA PRO A 180 -3.15 3.87 -7.55
C PRO A 180 -4.60 3.46 -7.38
N THR A 181 -4.85 2.25 -6.88
CA THR A 181 -6.16 1.90 -6.34
C THR A 181 -6.35 2.63 -5.00
N ILE A 182 -7.42 3.39 -4.88
CA ILE A 182 -7.70 4.23 -3.70
C ILE A 182 -8.87 3.68 -2.91
N PHE A 183 -8.61 3.39 -1.64
CA PHE A 183 -9.62 3.04 -0.65
C PHE A 183 -9.97 4.31 0.14
N LEU A 184 -11.00 5.02 -0.31
CA LEU A 184 -11.49 6.23 0.34
C LEU A 184 -12.50 5.84 1.42
N MET A 185 -12.02 5.77 2.65
CA MET A 185 -12.79 5.43 3.85
C MET A 185 -13.51 6.67 4.39
N SER A 186 -14.11 6.57 5.59
CA SER A 186 -14.80 7.69 6.21
C SER A 186 -13.89 8.92 6.39
N GLY A 187 -14.39 10.09 6.01
CA GLY A 187 -13.67 11.36 6.12
C GLY A 187 -14.56 12.55 5.84
N THR A 188 -13.98 13.76 5.91
CA THR A 188 -14.69 15.01 5.64
C THR A 188 -14.67 15.39 4.17
N ALA A 189 -15.80 15.92 3.67
CA ALA A 189 -15.92 16.45 2.31
C ALA A 189 -15.16 17.79 2.10
N GLU A 190 -14.69 18.42 3.18
CA GLU A 190 -13.99 19.72 3.16
C GLU A 190 -12.64 19.64 2.43
N GLU A 191 -12.03 18.47 2.37
CA GLU A 191 -10.78 18.26 1.62
C GLU A 191 -10.95 18.30 0.09
N GLY A 192 -12.17 18.50 -0.39
CA GLY A 192 -12.47 18.58 -1.82
C GLY A 192 -12.45 17.20 -2.50
N ILE A 193 -12.12 17.21 -3.80
CA ILE A 193 -12.03 15.97 -4.59
C ILE A 193 -10.68 15.29 -4.28
N ILE A 194 -10.76 14.04 -3.83
CA ILE A 194 -9.58 13.24 -3.49
C ILE A 194 -9.16 12.37 -4.68
N ALA A 195 -10.11 11.63 -5.27
CA ALA A 195 -9.83 10.76 -6.40
C ALA A 195 -11.10 10.47 -7.22
N GLY A 196 -10.97 10.22 -8.52
CA GLY A 196 -12.07 9.80 -9.40
C GLY A 196 -13.29 10.73 -9.36
N GLY A 197 -13.11 12.03 -9.17
CA GLY A 197 -14.19 13.00 -9.01
C GLY A 197 -14.91 12.93 -7.66
N ARG A 198 -14.42 12.15 -6.70
CA ARG A 198 -15.10 11.89 -5.42
C ARG A 198 -14.47 12.62 -4.26
N LYS A 199 -15.34 13.07 -3.35
CA LYS A 199 -14.99 13.60 -2.04
C LYS A 199 -15.15 12.48 -0.99
N ALA A 200 -14.40 12.60 0.10
CA ALA A 200 -14.67 11.78 1.27
C ALA A 200 -16.07 12.04 1.82
N ARG A 201 -16.66 11.04 2.43
CA ARG A 201 -17.98 11.10 3.08
C ARG A 201 -17.97 10.25 4.35
N SER A 202 -18.98 10.42 5.18
CA SER A 202 -19.17 9.55 6.33
C SER A 202 -19.55 8.15 5.86
N LEU A 203 -18.78 7.15 6.31
CA LEU A 203 -19.02 5.74 6.06
C LEU A 203 -18.93 4.98 7.39
N SER A 204 -19.60 3.85 7.48
CA SER A 204 -19.43 2.92 8.61
C SER A 204 -18.00 2.40 8.66
N LYS A 205 -17.53 2.04 9.86
CA LYS A 205 -16.20 1.44 10.03
C LYS A 205 -16.02 0.21 9.14
N GLY A 206 -14.85 0.08 8.53
CA GLY A 206 -14.54 -1.02 7.63
C GLY A 206 -15.16 -0.91 6.23
N ARG A 207 -15.74 0.25 5.88
CA ARG A 207 -16.21 0.53 4.53
C ARG A 207 -15.34 1.55 3.82
N ALA A 208 -15.21 1.38 2.51
CA ALA A 208 -14.60 2.37 1.63
C ALA A 208 -15.35 2.51 0.31
N ASP A 209 -15.27 3.69 -0.27
CA ASP A 209 -15.43 3.92 -1.69
C ASP A 209 -14.09 3.50 -2.34
N VAL A 210 -14.09 2.44 -3.10
CA VAL A 210 -12.89 1.97 -3.80
C VAL A 210 -12.89 2.51 -5.22
N ILE A 211 -11.84 3.24 -5.56
CA ILE A 211 -11.60 3.76 -6.90
C ILE A 211 -10.41 2.97 -7.46
N SER A 212 -10.64 2.16 -8.48
CA SER A 212 -9.58 1.36 -9.10
C SER A 212 -8.64 2.22 -9.93
N ASN A 213 -7.48 1.68 -10.26
CA ASN A 213 -6.53 2.27 -11.19
C ASN A 213 -7.11 2.53 -12.59
N GLN A 214 -8.19 1.83 -12.96
CA GLN A 214 -8.93 2.05 -14.21
C GLN A 214 -10.09 3.06 -14.07
N GLY A 215 -10.26 3.67 -12.89
CA GLY A 215 -11.30 4.65 -12.62
C GLY A 215 -12.68 4.07 -12.32
N THR A 216 -12.84 2.74 -12.21
CA THR A 216 -14.08 2.15 -11.74
C THR A 216 -14.30 2.44 -10.26
N HIS A 217 -15.56 2.55 -9.84
CA HIS A 217 -15.92 2.85 -8.46
C HIS A 217 -16.91 1.85 -7.90
N GLN A 218 -16.66 1.42 -6.68
CA GLN A 218 -17.58 0.56 -5.93
C GLN A 218 -17.44 0.78 -4.42
N VAL A 219 -18.50 0.51 -3.67
CA VAL A 219 -18.47 0.49 -2.20
C VAL A 219 -18.09 -0.92 -1.75
N VAL A 220 -17.14 -1.01 -0.84
CA VAL A 220 -16.67 -2.30 -0.31
C VAL A 220 -16.78 -2.30 1.21
N GLN A 221 -17.28 -3.39 1.77
CA GLN A 221 -17.20 -3.72 3.19
C GLN A 221 -16.04 -4.69 3.37
N PHE A 222 -15.01 -4.27 4.11
CA PHE A 222 -13.86 -5.13 4.39
C PHE A 222 -14.20 -6.22 5.41
N ALA A 223 -13.62 -7.39 5.21
CA ALA A 223 -13.62 -8.44 6.20
C ALA A 223 -12.84 -7.96 7.44
N HIS A 224 -13.28 -8.37 8.62
CA HIS A 224 -12.51 -8.21 9.85
C HIS A 224 -11.73 -9.50 10.08
N HIS A 225 -10.41 -9.42 10.12
CA HIS A 225 -9.61 -10.55 10.59
C HIS A 225 -9.75 -10.61 12.10
N VAL A 226 -10.47 -11.61 12.58
CA VAL A 226 -10.47 -11.97 14.00
C VAL A 226 -9.24 -12.86 14.17
N GLY A 227 -8.17 -12.32 14.73
CA GLY A 227 -7.02 -13.15 15.13
C GLY A 227 -7.51 -14.30 16.00
N GLU A 228 -6.93 -15.48 15.80
CA GLU A 228 -7.18 -16.59 16.74
C GLU A 228 -6.90 -16.06 18.16
N GLU A 229 -7.92 -16.05 19.01
CA GLU A 229 -7.72 -15.83 20.44
C GLU A 229 -6.69 -16.87 20.87
N LYS A 230 -5.51 -16.42 21.28
CA LYS A 230 -4.56 -17.29 21.97
C LYS A 230 -5.29 -17.77 23.21
N THR A 231 -5.84 -18.96 23.13
CA THR A 231 -6.29 -19.70 24.31
C THR A 231 -5.05 -19.93 25.17
N GLU A 232 -4.99 -19.25 26.31
CA GLU A 232 -4.03 -19.51 27.37
C GLU A 232 -4.20 -20.92 27.97
#